data_ee4bbf2fd3e9719c991811402ed3f27a
#
_entry.id   ee4bbf2fd3e9719c991811402ed3f27a
#
_cell.length_a   1.000
_cell.length_b   1.000
_cell.length_c   1.000
_cell.angle_alpha   90.00
_cell.angle_beta   90.00
_cell.angle_gamma   90.00
#
_symmetry.space_group_name_H-M   'P 1'
#
loop_
_entity.id
_entity.type
_entity.pdbx_description
1 polymer ?
#
loop_
_entity_poly.entity_id
_entity_poly.type
_entity_poly.pdbx_seq_one_letter_code
_entity_poly.pdbx_strand_id
1 'polypeptide(L)'
;AVVDVAKERNIPIRVGVNSGSLEKDLVEKYHGVTAEGIVESALDKVHMIEDLGYDNLVISIKSSDVMMCVHAHELLAGKTPYPLHVGITESGTVLSGNIKSAIGLGLILNQGIGDTIRVSLTGDVVEEIKSAKLILRTLGLRKGGIEVVSCPTCGRTKIDQISLANQVEALAAQFPNL
;
A
#
# COMPACT_ATOMS: atom_id res chain seq x y z
N ALA A 1 12.21 -10.20 -25.01
CA ALA A 1 10.78 -10.42 -25.33
C ALA A 1 9.86 -9.43 -24.60
N VAL A 2 9.72 -9.49 -23.25
CA VAL A 2 8.78 -8.58 -22.52
C VAL A 2 9.24 -7.12 -22.67
N VAL A 3 10.50 -6.82 -22.42
CA VAL A 3 11.05 -5.46 -22.52
C VAL A 3 10.93 -4.91 -23.94
N ASP A 4 11.13 -5.72 -24.97
CA ASP A 4 11.02 -5.27 -26.36
C ASP A 4 9.61 -4.81 -26.69
N VAL A 5 8.59 -5.57 -26.29
CA VAL A 5 7.18 -5.19 -26.47
C VAL A 5 6.81 -3.95 -25.65
N ALA A 6 7.35 -3.84 -24.42
CA ALA A 6 7.13 -2.67 -23.58
C ALA A 6 7.72 -1.40 -24.22
N LYS A 7 8.92 -1.50 -24.81
CA LYS A 7 9.56 -0.41 -25.56
C LYS A 7 8.74 0.03 -26.76
N GLU A 8 8.32 -0.92 -27.60
CA GLU A 8 7.51 -0.64 -28.80
C GLU A 8 6.22 0.11 -28.49
N ARG A 9 5.62 -0.21 -27.34
CA ARG A 9 4.31 0.32 -26.94
C ARG A 9 4.38 1.42 -25.87
N ASN A 10 5.59 1.74 -25.39
CA ASN A 10 5.84 2.66 -24.27
C ASN A 10 4.98 2.32 -23.01
N ILE A 11 4.91 1.03 -22.68
CA ILE A 11 4.11 0.54 -21.55
C ILE A 11 5.03 0.41 -20.32
N PRO A 12 4.69 1.02 -19.17
CA PRO A 12 5.51 0.89 -17.97
C PRO A 12 5.57 -0.56 -17.48
N ILE A 13 6.77 -0.99 -17.04
CA ILE A 13 6.97 -2.28 -16.40
C ILE A 13 6.99 -2.09 -14.89
N ARG A 14 6.14 -2.82 -14.18
CA ARG A 14 6.19 -2.86 -12.73
C ARG A 14 7.03 -4.04 -12.25
N VAL A 15 8.20 -3.73 -11.68
CA VAL A 15 9.05 -4.68 -10.97
C VAL A 15 8.41 -4.98 -9.61
N GLY A 16 8.09 -6.24 -9.34
CA GLY A 16 7.42 -6.66 -8.11
C GLY A 16 8.24 -7.67 -7.32
N VAL A 17 8.49 -7.37 -6.04
CA VAL A 17 9.11 -8.29 -5.08
C VAL A 17 8.22 -8.45 -3.87
N ASN A 18 7.98 -9.69 -3.45
CA ASN A 18 7.25 -10.02 -2.24
C ASN A 18 8.15 -10.82 -1.29
N SER A 19 8.03 -10.56 0.01
CA SER A 19 8.78 -11.29 1.05
C SER A 19 8.62 -12.80 0.97
N GLY A 20 7.42 -13.29 0.60
CA GLY A 20 7.14 -14.72 0.50
C GLY A 20 7.75 -15.44 -0.72
N SER A 21 8.35 -14.68 -1.64
CA SER A 21 8.96 -15.23 -2.87
C SER A 21 10.36 -14.69 -3.13
N LEU A 22 11.06 -14.29 -2.06
CA LEU A 22 12.45 -13.84 -2.13
C LEU A 22 13.35 -14.99 -2.60
N GLU A 23 14.36 -14.68 -3.42
CA GLU A 23 15.34 -15.62 -3.97
C GLU A 23 16.13 -16.30 -2.85
N LYS A 24 16.40 -17.61 -3.03
CA LYS A 24 17.05 -18.42 -2.00
C LYS A 24 18.46 -17.96 -1.66
N ASP A 25 19.22 -17.51 -2.65
CA ASP A 25 20.56 -16.95 -2.49
C ASP A 25 20.55 -15.66 -1.64
N LEU A 26 19.55 -14.82 -1.80
CA LEU A 26 19.36 -13.63 -0.95
C LEU A 26 18.92 -14.01 0.46
N VAL A 27 18.06 -15.02 0.62
CA VAL A 27 17.68 -15.54 1.95
C VAL A 27 18.89 -16.11 2.67
N GLU A 28 19.78 -16.83 1.98
CA GLU A 28 21.03 -17.35 2.53
C GLU A 28 21.99 -16.22 2.90
N LYS A 29 22.17 -15.24 2.00
CA LYS A 29 23.06 -14.09 2.20
C LYS A 29 22.67 -13.25 3.42
N TYR A 30 21.38 -13.02 3.63
CA TYR A 30 20.85 -12.19 4.72
C TYR A 30 20.40 -12.99 5.95
N HIS A 31 20.65 -14.30 5.96
CA HIS A 31 20.24 -15.22 7.03
C HIS A 31 18.75 -15.20 7.35
N GLY A 32 17.91 -14.96 6.31
CA GLY A 32 16.46 -14.91 6.40
C GLY A 32 15.85 -13.93 5.41
N VAL A 33 14.54 -13.75 5.52
CA VAL A 33 13.81 -12.72 4.77
C VAL A 33 13.96 -11.40 5.51
N THR A 34 14.65 -10.43 4.90
CA THR A 34 14.94 -9.12 5.50
C THR A 34 14.56 -7.98 4.55
N ALA A 35 14.43 -6.77 5.09
CA ALA A 35 14.17 -5.57 4.29
C ALA A 35 15.28 -5.32 3.26
N GLU A 36 16.54 -5.52 3.66
CA GLU A 36 17.71 -5.35 2.80
C GLU A 36 17.69 -6.35 1.64
N GLY A 37 17.37 -7.62 1.91
CA GLY A 37 17.26 -8.65 0.87
C GLY A 37 16.15 -8.35 -0.13
N ILE A 38 14.99 -7.87 0.34
CA ILE A 38 13.88 -7.45 -0.52
C ILE A 38 14.30 -6.28 -1.42
N VAL A 39 15.00 -5.29 -0.86
CA VAL A 39 15.49 -4.12 -1.62
C VAL A 39 16.54 -4.51 -2.64
N GLU A 40 17.51 -5.37 -2.29
CA GLU A 40 18.51 -5.88 -3.23
C GLU A 40 17.83 -6.61 -4.38
N SER A 41 16.93 -7.54 -4.10
CA SER A 41 16.14 -8.25 -5.12
C SER A 41 15.40 -7.31 -6.08
N ALA A 42 14.84 -6.21 -5.56
CA ALA A 42 14.15 -5.22 -6.39
C ALA A 42 15.12 -4.46 -7.30
N LEU A 43 16.24 -3.99 -6.76
CA LEU A 43 17.24 -3.23 -7.51
C LEU A 43 17.92 -4.09 -8.57
N ASP A 44 18.25 -5.35 -8.29
CA ASP A 44 18.83 -6.27 -9.28
C ASP A 44 17.92 -6.46 -10.50
N LYS A 45 16.60 -6.58 -10.27
CA LYS A 45 15.62 -6.68 -11.36
C LYS A 45 15.46 -5.37 -12.13
N VAL A 46 15.57 -4.23 -11.44
CA VAL A 46 15.56 -2.91 -12.08
C VAL A 46 16.79 -2.78 -12.99
N HIS A 47 17.98 -3.02 -12.47
CA HIS A 47 19.23 -2.97 -13.26
C HIS A 47 19.19 -3.91 -14.46
N MET A 48 18.64 -5.13 -14.30
CA MET A 48 18.46 -6.06 -15.42
C MET A 48 17.62 -5.46 -16.57
N ILE A 49 16.61 -4.64 -16.25
CA ILE A 49 15.76 -4.00 -17.26
C ILE A 49 16.44 -2.75 -17.82
N GLU A 50 17.12 -1.98 -16.98
CA GLU A 50 17.93 -0.82 -17.41
C GLU A 50 19.04 -1.23 -18.37
N ASP A 51 19.73 -2.34 -18.11
CA ASP A 51 20.77 -2.91 -19.00
C ASP A 51 20.23 -3.28 -20.38
N LEU A 52 18.93 -3.59 -20.46
CA LEU A 52 18.23 -3.75 -21.74
C LEU A 52 17.84 -2.40 -22.36
N GLY A 53 18.19 -1.27 -21.77
CA GLY A 53 17.91 0.09 -22.25
C GLY A 53 16.46 0.51 -22.10
N TYR A 54 15.80 0.15 -20.98
CA TYR A 54 14.42 0.56 -20.68
C TYR A 54 14.29 1.07 -19.24
N ASP A 55 13.72 2.26 -19.09
CA ASP A 55 13.63 3.00 -17.82
C ASP A 55 12.20 3.45 -17.44
N ASN A 56 11.19 3.08 -18.23
CA ASN A 56 9.80 3.33 -17.85
C ASN A 56 9.33 2.27 -16.84
N LEU A 57 9.74 2.44 -15.56
CA LEU A 57 9.59 1.46 -14.51
C LEU A 57 8.77 1.98 -13.34
N VAL A 58 8.14 1.05 -12.64
CA VAL A 58 7.53 1.24 -11.31
C VAL A 58 8.03 0.11 -10.42
N ILE A 59 8.38 0.39 -9.17
CA ILE A 59 8.83 -0.64 -8.24
C ILE A 59 7.74 -0.91 -7.20
N SER A 60 7.50 -2.18 -6.94
CA SER A 60 6.55 -2.65 -5.92
C SER A 60 7.24 -3.65 -5.01
N ILE A 61 7.47 -3.28 -3.77
CA ILE A 61 7.94 -4.20 -2.74
C ILE A 61 6.84 -4.40 -1.71
N LYS A 62 6.60 -5.64 -1.32
CA LYS A 62 5.51 -6.00 -0.40
C LYS A 62 5.95 -7.05 0.60
N SER A 63 5.46 -6.92 1.82
CA SER A 63 5.59 -7.91 2.88
C SER A 63 4.28 -8.07 3.63
N SER A 64 4.06 -9.24 4.22
CA SER A 64 3.00 -9.48 5.20
C SER A 64 3.39 -8.98 6.60
N ASP A 65 4.68 -8.81 6.85
CA ASP A 65 5.21 -8.10 8.02
C ASP A 65 5.20 -6.59 7.73
N VAL A 66 4.40 -5.87 8.52
CA VAL A 66 4.16 -4.43 8.32
C VAL A 66 5.44 -3.62 8.51
N MET A 67 6.18 -3.89 9.58
CA MET A 67 7.38 -3.11 9.91
C MET A 67 8.54 -3.40 8.96
N MET A 68 8.70 -4.65 8.53
CA MET A 68 9.66 -5.00 7.47
C MET A 68 9.29 -4.28 6.16
N CYS A 69 8.01 -4.21 5.80
CA CYS A 69 7.55 -3.50 4.61
C CYS A 69 7.87 -2.00 4.69
N VAL A 70 7.63 -1.37 5.83
CA VAL A 70 7.97 0.05 6.08
C VAL A 70 9.47 0.27 5.91
N HIS A 71 10.29 -0.53 6.61
CA HIS A 71 11.74 -0.40 6.55
C HIS A 71 12.31 -0.63 5.14
N ALA A 72 11.77 -1.61 4.41
CA ALA A 72 12.17 -1.84 3.03
C ALA A 72 11.87 -0.63 2.12
N HIS A 73 10.73 0.06 2.31
CA HIS A 73 10.42 1.27 1.56
C HIS A 73 11.33 2.44 1.93
N GLU A 74 11.68 2.61 3.21
CA GLU A 74 12.64 3.60 3.67
C GLU A 74 14.01 3.40 3.02
N LEU A 75 14.48 2.15 2.98
CA LEU A 75 15.75 1.81 2.33
C LEU A 75 15.73 2.02 0.81
N LEU A 76 14.60 1.73 0.16
CA LEU A 76 14.47 1.81 -1.28
C LEU A 76 14.30 3.24 -1.78
N ALA A 77 13.55 4.08 -1.08
CA ALA A 77 13.20 5.43 -1.51
C ALA A 77 14.43 6.33 -1.79
N GLY A 78 15.52 6.11 -1.05
CA GLY A 78 16.78 6.83 -1.28
C GLY A 78 17.68 6.23 -2.37
N LYS A 79 17.32 5.10 -2.97
CA LYS A 79 18.17 4.33 -3.89
C LYS A 79 17.66 4.31 -5.33
N THR A 80 16.48 4.85 -5.60
CA THR A 80 15.86 4.79 -6.92
C THR A 80 15.06 6.07 -7.22
N PRO A 81 15.05 6.53 -8.47
CA PRO A 81 14.19 7.63 -8.92
C PRO A 81 12.79 7.15 -9.35
N TYR A 82 12.55 5.84 -9.43
CA TYR A 82 11.33 5.28 -9.97
C TYR A 82 10.15 5.38 -9.00
N PRO A 83 8.92 5.58 -9.50
CA PRO A 83 7.71 5.57 -8.69
C PRO A 83 7.55 4.27 -7.90
N LEU A 84 7.07 4.40 -6.65
CA LEU A 84 6.86 3.28 -5.75
C LEU A 84 5.38 2.93 -5.63
N HIS A 85 5.06 1.66 -5.84
CA HIS A 85 3.72 1.10 -5.60
C HIS A 85 3.68 0.39 -4.26
N VAL A 86 2.96 0.99 -3.31
CA VAL A 86 2.99 0.61 -1.89
C VAL A 86 1.78 -0.23 -1.52
N GLY A 87 1.98 -1.23 -0.67
CA GLY A 87 0.90 -2.05 -0.11
C GLY A 87 1.42 -3.15 0.78
N ILE A 88 0.58 -3.58 1.73
CA ILE A 88 0.83 -4.75 2.54
C ILE A 88 0.20 -5.96 1.82
N THR A 89 0.95 -7.04 1.66
CA THR A 89 0.46 -8.27 1.03
C THR A 89 -0.01 -9.27 2.09
N GLU A 90 -0.91 -10.19 1.69
CA GLU A 90 -1.40 -11.25 2.59
C GLU A 90 -1.90 -10.70 3.95
N SER A 91 -2.63 -9.57 3.87
CA SER A 91 -3.03 -8.83 5.09
C SER A 91 -4.10 -9.55 5.91
N GLY A 92 -4.82 -10.50 5.32
CA GLY A 92 -5.87 -11.29 5.95
C GLY A 92 -7.29 -10.80 5.66
N THR A 93 -8.21 -11.09 6.57
CA THR A 93 -9.64 -10.72 6.45
C THR A 93 -9.83 -9.19 6.45
N VAL A 94 -11.05 -8.75 6.12
CA VAL A 94 -11.39 -7.31 6.03
C VAL A 94 -10.94 -6.53 7.28
N LEU A 95 -11.25 -7.02 8.48
CA LEU A 95 -10.86 -6.34 9.72
C LEU A 95 -9.33 -6.30 9.90
N SER A 96 -8.69 -7.46 9.90
CA SER A 96 -7.24 -7.56 10.12
C SER A 96 -6.45 -6.88 9.00
N GLY A 97 -6.88 -7.07 7.76
CA GLY A 97 -6.23 -6.49 6.59
C GLY A 97 -6.32 -4.97 6.54
N ASN A 98 -7.45 -4.40 6.95
CA ASN A 98 -7.61 -2.95 7.06
C ASN A 98 -6.68 -2.35 8.12
N ILE A 99 -6.57 -2.98 9.28
CA ILE A 99 -5.68 -2.51 10.34
C ILE A 99 -4.22 -2.54 9.87
N LYS A 100 -3.75 -3.68 9.32
CA LYS A 100 -2.39 -3.81 8.80
C LYS A 100 -2.10 -2.82 7.68
N SER A 101 -3.02 -2.68 6.73
CA SER A 101 -2.88 -1.75 5.60
C SER A 101 -2.88 -0.30 6.06
N ALA A 102 -3.75 0.08 7.01
CA ALA A 102 -3.78 1.43 7.54
C ALA A 102 -2.49 1.80 8.27
N ILE A 103 -1.94 0.88 9.07
CA ILE A 103 -0.67 1.09 9.77
C ILE A 103 0.48 1.19 8.76
N GLY A 104 0.63 0.20 7.89
CA GLY A 104 1.75 0.15 6.95
C GLY A 104 1.73 1.29 5.94
N LEU A 105 0.59 1.53 5.28
CA LEU A 105 0.44 2.66 4.36
C LEU A 105 0.57 3.99 5.08
N GLY A 106 0.02 4.12 6.30
CA GLY A 106 0.13 5.34 7.09
C GLY A 106 1.57 5.70 7.41
N LEU A 107 2.37 4.74 7.86
CA LEU A 107 3.78 4.94 8.17
C LEU A 107 4.61 5.29 6.93
N ILE A 108 4.39 4.64 5.80
CA ILE A 108 5.14 4.87 4.57
C ILE A 108 4.75 6.22 3.94
N LEU A 109 3.45 6.44 3.73
CA LEU A 109 2.95 7.66 3.07
C LEU A 109 3.20 8.93 3.88
N ASN A 110 3.20 8.84 5.22
CA ASN A 110 3.51 9.97 6.09
C ASN A 110 4.97 10.46 5.96
N GLN A 111 5.85 9.63 5.42
CA GLN A 111 7.24 9.99 5.11
C GLN A 111 7.39 10.59 3.71
N GLY A 112 6.30 10.76 2.96
CA GLY A 112 6.33 11.20 1.56
C GLY A 112 6.78 10.11 0.58
N ILE A 113 6.76 8.83 0.99
CA ILE A 113 7.15 7.68 0.18
C ILE A 113 5.88 7.05 -0.42
N GLY A 114 5.90 6.80 -1.73
CA GLY A 114 4.83 6.09 -2.44
C GLY A 114 4.00 6.99 -3.37
N ASP A 115 3.77 6.48 -4.59
CA ASP A 115 3.09 7.19 -5.68
C ASP A 115 1.73 6.55 -5.98
N THR A 116 1.63 5.24 -5.81
CA THR A 116 0.39 4.48 -5.93
C THR A 116 0.26 3.48 -4.80
N ILE A 117 -0.97 3.13 -4.43
CA ILE A 117 -1.22 2.19 -3.33
C ILE A 117 -2.13 1.04 -3.74
N ARG A 118 -2.03 -0.06 -3.01
CA ARG A 118 -3.02 -1.14 -3.01
C ARG A 118 -3.28 -1.61 -1.58
N VAL A 119 -4.55 -1.65 -1.21
CA VAL A 119 -5.03 -2.42 -0.06
C VAL A 119 -5.35 -3.83 -0.54
N SER A 120 -4.95 -4.85 0.21
CA SER A 120 -5.14 -6.26 -0.14
C SER A 120 -5.95 -6.95 0.96
N LEU A 121 -7.16 -7.37 0.64
CA LEU A 121 -8.09 -7.98 1.60
C LEU A 121 -8.59 -9.34 1.09
N THR A 122 -8.81 -10.28 1.99
CA THR A 122 -9.60 -11.47 1.70
C THR A 122 -11.08 -11.10 1.78
N GLY A 123 -11.64 -10.57 0.68
CA GLY A 123 -13.01 -10.07 0.60
C GLY A 123 -13.35 -9.46 -0.77
N ASP A 124 -14.44 -8.70 -0.83
CA ASP A 124 -14.84 -8.01 -2.06
C ASP A 124 -13.79 -6.94 -2.44
N VAL A 125 -13.41 -6.92 -3.72
CA VAL A 125 -12.44 -5.94 -4.25
C VAL A 125 -12.89 -4.48 -4.10
N VAL A 126 -14.20 -4.23 -4.03
CA VAL A 126 -14.74 -2.89 -3.79
C VAL A 126 -14.39 -2.40 -2.39
N GLU A 127 -14.30 -3.29 -1.40
CA GLU A 127 -13.89 -2.95 -0.04
C GLU A 127 -12.41 -2.52 0.01
N GLU A 128 -11.54 -3.09 -0.82
CA GLU A 128 -10.14 -2.64 -0.96
C GLU A 128 -10.09 -1.15 -1.38
N ILE A 129 -10.93 -0.76 -2.34
CA ILE A 129 -11.00 0.62 -2.84
C ILE A 129 -11.57 1.58 -1.81
N LYS A 130 -12.63 1.17 -1.08
CA LYS A 130 -13.21 1.98 0.01
C LYS A 130 -12.17 2.22 1.09
N SER A 131 -11.49 1.18 1.52
CA SER A 131 -10.43 1.24 2.55
C SER A 131 -9.26 2.11 2.09
N ALA A 132 -8.79 1.95 0.84
CA ALA A 132 -7.71 2.77 0.29
C ALA A 132 -8.09 4.26 0.26
N LYS A 133 -9.30 4.60 -0.17
CA LYS A 133 -9.80 5.99 -0.18
C LYS A 133 -9.90 6.56 1.24
N LEU A 134 -10.35 5.76 2.21
CA LEU A 134 -10.47 6.17 3.61
C LEU A 134 -9.09 6.43 4.21
N ILE A 135 -8.12 5.53 4.03
CA ILE A 135 -6.73 5.71 4.47
C ILE A 135 -6.14 7.01 3.93
N LEU A 136 -6.26 7.24 2.62
CA LEU A 136 -5.73 8.46 2.00
C LEU A 136 -6.41 9.74 2.50
N ARG A 137 -7.72 9.71 2.77
CA ARG A 137 -8.43 10.86 3.36
C ARG A 137 -7.99 11.11 4.79
N THR A 138 -7.89 10.07 5.62
CA THR A 138 -7.42 10.18 7.00
C THR A 138 -6.01 10.75 7.10
N LEU A 139 -5.15 10.50 6.11
CA LEU A 139 -3.81 11.08 5.99
C LEU A 139 -3.79 12.48 5.35
N GLY A 140 -4.94 13.03 4.95
CA GLY A 140 -5.00 14.31 4.24
C GLY A 140 -4.47 14.29 2.80
N LEU A 141 -4.14 13.11 2.27
CA LEU A 141 -3.59 12.93 0.92
C LEU A 141 -4.67 12.88 -0.18
N ARG A 142 -5.93 12.73 0.21
CA ARG A 142 -7.07 12.75 -0.69
C ARG A 142 -8.17 13.67 -0.14
N LYS A 143 -8.68 14.54 -1.01
CA LYS A 143 -9.84 15.40 -0.72
C LYS A 143 -11.14 14.72 -1.16
N GLY A 144 -12.26 15.23 -0.64
CA GLY A 144 -13.61 14.79 -0.97
C GLY A 144 -14.17 13.71 -0.05
N GLY A 145 -15.49 13.70 0.06
CA GLY A 145 -16.26 12.91 1.01
C GLY A 145 -16.45 13.60 2.35
N ILE A 146 -17.55 13.28 3.00
CA ILE A 146 -17.90 13.82 4.32
C ILE A 146 -17.16 13.04 5.40
N GLU A 147 -16.45 13.73 6.28
CA GLU A 147 -15.88 13.13 7.48
C GLU A 147 -16.93 13.16 8.61
N VAL A 148 -17.23 12.00 9.16
CA VAL A 148 -18.14 11.86 10.28
C VAL A 148 -17.35 11.75 11.57
N VAL A 149 -17.45 12.75 12.44
CA VAL A 149 -16.84 12.74 13.77
C VAL A 149 -17.93 12.50 14.79
N SER A 150 -17.83 11.41 15.54
CA SER A 150 -18.80 11.06 16.60
C SER A 150 -18.09 10.81 17.92
N CYS A 151 -18.71 11.29 19.00
CA CYS A 151 -18.27 11.03 20.36
C CYS A 151 -18.64 9.59 20.76
N PRO A 152 -17.77 8.83 21.45
CA PRO A 152 -18.18 7.57 22.05
C PRO A 152 -19.26 7.80 23.12
N THR A 153 -20.18 6.86 23.27
CA THR A 153 -21.24 6.93 24.27
C THR A 153 -20.66 6.98 25.69
N CYS A 154 -21.33 7.72 26.59
CA CYS A 154 -20.95 7.81 28.01
C CYS A 154 -22.21 7.86 28.89
N GLY A 155 -22.05 7.88 30.21
CA GLY A 155 -23.16 7.91 31.17
C GLY A 155 -24.08 9.13 31.04
N ARG A 156 -23.72 10.16 30.30
CA ARG A 156 -24.54 11.36 30.02
C ARG A 156 -25.35 11.24 28.72
N THR A 157 -25.11 10.22 27.92
CA THR A 157 -25.80 10.01 26.64
C THR A 157 -27.23 9.60 26.88
N LYS A 158 -28.19 10.33 26.30
CA LYS A 158 -29.64 10.09 26.44
C LYS A 158 -30.31 9.68 25.12
N ILE A 159 -29.53 9.48 24.08
CA ILE A 159 -30.00 9.10 22.73
C ILE A 159 -29.30 7.83 22.28
N ASP A 160 -29.83 7.13 21.28
CA ASP A 160 -29.14 6.05 20.61
C ASP A 160 -28.11 6.63 19.62
N GLN A 161 -26.97 7.03 20.18
CA GLN A 161 -25.90 7.67 19.42
C GLN A 161 -25.23 6.71 18.44
N ILE A 162 -25.19 5.42 18.75
CA ILE A 162 -24.58 4.41 17.84
C ILE A 162 -25.42 4.31 16.56
N SER A 163 -26.75 4.16 16.72
CA SER A 163 -27.64 4.12 15.56
C SER A 163 -27.59 5.40 14.74
N LEU A 164 -27.58 6.56 15.40
CA LEU A 164 -27.51 7.86 14.74
C LEU A 164 -26.20 8.01 13.95
N ALA A 165 -25.05 7.67 14.55
CA ALA A 165 -23.75 7.75 13.87
C ALA A 165 -23.72 6.86 12.62
N ASN A 166 -24.20 5.62 12.71
CA ASN A 166 -24.29 4.70 11.58
C ASN A 166 -25.19 5.23 10.45
N GLN A 167 -26.32 5.87 10.78
CA GLN A 167 -27.21 6.49 9.79
C GLN A 167 -26.55 7.68 9.10
N VAL A 168 -25.85 8.52 9.85
CA VAL A 168 -25.10 9.66 9.30
C VAL A 168 -23.97 9.19 8.40
N GLU A 169 -23.23 8.14 8.79
CA GLU A 169 -22.16 7.56 7.98
C GLU A 169 -22.70 6.95 6.67
N ALA A 170 -23.82 6.24 6.74
CA ALA A 170 -24.51 5.71 5.55
C ALA A 170 -25.01 6.82 4.60
N LEU A 171 -25.48 7.93 5.16
CA LEU A 171 -25.86 9.11 4.38
C LEU A 171 -24.63 9.79 3.75
N ALA A 172 -23.58 10.00 4.53
CA ALA A 172 -22.32 10.61 4.06
C ALA A 172 -21.70 9.84 2.88
N ALA A 173 -21.83 8.50 2.89
CA ALA A 173 -21.33 7.64 1.81
C ALA A 173 -22.02 7.90 0.46
N GLN A 174 -23.20 8.52 0.43
CA GLN A 174 -23.92 8.88 -0.78
C GLN A 174 -23.33 10.14 -1.45
N PHE A 175 -22.49 10.89 -0.74
CA PHE A 175 -21.87 12.14 -1.21
C PHE A 175 -20.35 12.05 -1.27
N PRO A 176 -19.78 11.19 -2.13
CA PRO A 176 -18.34 10.91 -2.14
C PRO A 176 -17.45 12.07 -2.60
N ASN A 177 -18.07 13.13 -3.16
CA ASN A 177 -17.35 14.27 -3.75
C ASN A 177 -17.59 15.61 -3.02
N LEU A 178 -18.31 15.60 -1.89
CA LEU A 178 -18.52 16.79 -1.07
C LEU A 178 -17.28 17.16 -0.29
#